data_af78a43074bdf2232f0107095147486c
#
_entry.id   af78a43074bdf2232f0107095147486c
#
_cell.length_a   1.000
_cell.length_b   1.000
_cell.length_c   1.000
_cell.angle_alpha   90.00
_cell.angle_beta   90.00
_cell.angle_gamma   90.00
#
_symmetry.space_group_name_H-M   'P 1'
#
loop_
_entity.id
_entity.type
_entity.pdbx_description
1 polymer ?
#
loop_
_entity_poly.entity_id
_entity_poly.type
_entity_poly.pdbx_seq_one_letter_code
_entity_poly.pdbx_strand_id
1 'polypeptide(L)'
;VMGSMIEVLSFDDSAEFFAPVSSDLIDSLIGQHHSMRQRIEELYAVVTGETAGAMAYVLEGNRSQDRYPPSVDSLFCDKGKVNAIANLDASYWSKAMHMTDVLNAMPQKRRDEWHKSIHDQTCPAFEEDTVRSTFTGLLAMRSQFLAERVDGIFRGLSGEHVTNSPAAFGKRMIVSGVLSEYGYSGQSACGLINDLRCVIAKFMGRDEPGYNASSGLISSLKGNWGQWVKVDGGALKIRLYMKGTAHIEVHPDMAWRLNSTLAHMYPMAIPPEFRTKPKKKAKEIELIQRPLPFAVIELLAAMKQAARSIKQEGNWQRPYRQENVRNALKYDHYGKPDKHVLTEVCAVLESIGGVLSTEGWWQFDYDAHDVIRDIVASGCIPDQKAHQFYPTPANLARRVVDLAEIEPQHECLEPSAGTGAIADLMPMDQTRCIEVSKLRCDVLTAKGHDAVCMDFAAWAESVSNQFDRICMNPPFDRGQWQAHITHAASLLNAGGRLVAILPSSAKGKDVLPGLAHQWHGPFDNQFAGASVSVVILVADKK
;
A
#
# COMPACT_ATOMS: atom_id res chain seq x y z
N VAL A 1 -18.34 48.14 20.55
CA VAL A 1 -18.61 47.49 19.25
C VAL A 1 -17.21 47.17 18.66
N MET A 2 -16.68 46.00 18.96
CA MET A 2 -15.48 45.47 18.31
C MET A 2 -15.89 44.22 17.54
N GLY A 3 -15.86 44.36 16.21
CA GLY A 3 -16.08 43.26 15.31
C GLY A 3 -14.91 42.28 15.40
N SER A 4 -15.20 41.03 15.72
CA SER A 4 -14.23 39.94 15.58
C SER A 4 -13.92 39.77 14.09
N MET A 5 -12.70 40.09 13.69
CA MET A 5 -12.15 39.64 12.41
C MET A 5 -12.22 38.12 12.41
N ILE A 6 -13.13 37.56 11.60
CA ILE A 6 -13.07 36.17 11.20
C ILE A 6 -11.79 36.05 10.39
N GLU A 7 -10.77 35.37 10.93
CA GLU A 7 -9.66 34.85 10.14
C GLU A 7 -10.23 33.90 9.10
N VAL A 8 -10.56 34.46 7.94
CA VAL A 8 -10.72 33.71 6.71
C VAL A 8 -9.32 33.13 6.45
N LEU A 9 -9.17 31.82 6.60
CA LEU A 9 -7.96 31.12 6.16
C LEU A 9 -7.58 31.67 4.78
N SER A 10 -6.44 32.31 4.70
CA SER A 10 -5.99 32.96 3.47
C SER A 10 -5.79 31.88 2.41
N PHE A 11 -5.95 32.25 1.16
CA PHE A 11 -5.73 31.40 -0.04
C PHE A 11 -4.35 30.69 -0.04
N ASP A 12 -3.48 31.03 0.88
CA ASP A 12 -2.12 30.55 1.07
C ASP A 12 -2.05 29.17 1.78
N ASP A 13 -3.04 28.81 2.61
CA ASP A 13 -3.03 27.52 3.34
C ASP A 13 -3.25 26.30 2.42
N SER A 14 -3.83 26.51 1.22
CA SER A 14 -3.96 25.43 0.24
C SER A 14 -2.67 25.17 -0.54
N ALA A 15 -1.73 26.11 -0.54
CA ALA A 15 -0.41 25.95 -1.17
C ALA A 15 0.43 24.87 -0.48
N GLU A 16 0.16 24.59 0.80
CA GLU A 16 0.81 23.55 1.61
C GLU A 16 0.61 22.12 1.04
N PHE A 17 -0.45 21.90 0.25
CA PHE A 17 -0.78 20.59 -0.33
C PHE A 17 -0.19 20.36 -1.73
N PHE A 18 0.48 21.34 -2.30
CA PHE A 18 0.99 21.25 -3.66
C PHE A 18 2.52 21.34 -3.70
N ALA A 19 3.15 20.38 -4.39
CA ALA A 19 4.58 20.43 -4.63
C ALA A 19 4.93 21.64 -5.51
N PRO A 20 6.04 22.37 -5.25
CA PRO A 20 6.53 23.40 -6.13
C PRO A 20 6.95 22.77 -7.47
N VAL A 21 6.53 23.38 -8.58
CA VAL A 21 6.96 22.97 -9.92
C VAL A 21 8.25 23.73 -10.25
N SER A 22 9.33 22.99 -10.56
CA SER A 22 10.59 23.58 -11.00
C SER A 22 10.44 24.18 -12.40
N SER A 23 10.78 25.44 -12.56
CA SER A 23 10.84 26.13 -13.87
C SER A 23 11.80 25.41 -14.82
N ASP A 24 12.93 24.92 -14.31
CA ASP A 24 13.98 24.25 -15.09
C ASP A 24 13.46 23.00 -15.82
N LEU A 25 12.47 22.33 -15.24
CA LEU A 25 11.85 21.15 -15.81
C LEU A 25 11.02 21.47 -17.06
N ILE A 26 10.23 22.56 -16.99
CA ILE A 26 9.43 23.06 -18.11
C ILE A 26 10.35 23.56 -19.22
N ASP A 27 11.41 24.29 -18.86
CA ASP A 27 12.40 24.80 -19.79
C ASP A 27 13.12 23.69 -20.55
N SER A 28 13.48 22.62 -19.85
CA SER A 28 14.07 21.42 -20.46
C SER A 28 13.13 20.77 -21.48
N LEU A 29 11.83 20.67 -21.17
CA LEU A 29 10.84 20.11 -22.11
C LEU A 29 10.65 20.99 -23.34
N ILE A 30 10.58 22.31 -23.18
CA ILE A 30 10.48 23.27 -24.29
C ILE A 30 11.68 23.13 -25.21
N GLY A 31 12.90 23.08 -24.66
CA GLY A 31 14.13 22.89 -25.42
C GLY A 31 14.16 21.55 -26.19
N GLN A 32 13.75 20.46 -25.56
CA GLN A 32 13.65 19.15 -26.20
C GLN A 32 12.61 19.14 -27.33
N HIS A 33 11.44 19.74 -27.11
CA HIS A 33 10.40 19.86 -28.11
C HIS A 33 10.88 20.62 -29.32
N HIS A 34 11.48 21.79 -29.11
CA HIS A 34 12.03 22.65 -30.19
C HIS A 34 13.06 21.90 -31.04
N SER A 35 14.01 21.21 -30.39
CA SER A 35 14.99 20.37 -31.09
C SER A 35 14.34 19.25 -31.91
N MET A 36 13.31 18.58 -31.35
CA MET A 36 12.62 17.50 -32.07
C MET A 36 11.78 18.04 -33.25
N ARG A 37 11.12 19.19 -33.08
CA ARG A 37 10.38 19.86 -34.14
C ARG A 37 11.30 20.22 -35.31
N GLN A 38 12.47 20.79 -35.03
CA GLN A 38 13.47 21.11 -36.06
C GLN A 38 13.89 19.84 -36.81
N ARG A 39 14.15 18.73 -36.11
CA ARG A 39 14.50 17.44 -36.76
C ARG A 39 13.38 16.90 -37.65
N ILE A 40 12.12 17.09 -37.28
CA ILE A 40 10.98 16.70 -38.11
C ILE A 40 10.98 17.59 -39.38
N GLU A 41 11.18 18.89 -39.25
CA GLU A 41 11.23 19.81 -40.41
C GLU A 41 12.38 19.50 -41.36
N GLU A 42 13.58 19.20 -40.83
CA GLU A 42 14.74 18.75 -41.59
C GLU A 42 14.46 17.41 -42.30
N LEU A 43 13.84 16.44 -41.60
CA LEU A 43 13.46 15.17 -42.19
C LEU A 43 12.50 15.33 -43.37
N TYR A 44 11.49 16.20 -43.23
CA TYR A 44 10.56 16.50 -44.33
C TYR A 44 11.26 17.14 -45.50
N ALA A 45 12.18 18.07 -45.28
CA ALA A 45 12.96 18.72 -46.34
C ALA A 45 13.84 17.71 -47.11
N VAL A 46 14.44 16.73 -46.39
CA VAL A 46 15.25 15.67 -47.01
C VAL A 46 14.37 14.69 -47.82
N VAL A 47 13.29 14.23 -47.23
CA VAL A 47 12.44 13.17 -47.85
C VAL A 47 11.59 13.68 -49.00
N THR A 48 11.17 14.95 -48.97
CA THR A 48 10.43 15.58 -50.10
C THR A 48 11.33 16.14 -51.20
N GLY A 49 12.65 16.16 -51.00
CA GLY A 49 13.65 16.57 -51.99
C GLY A 49 14.11 15.46 -52.92
N GLU A 50 15.37 15.52 -53.35
CA GLU A 50 16.00 14.56 -54.28
C GLU A 50 16.03 13.12 -53.76
N THR A 51 15.86 12.90 -52.45
CA THR A 51 15.90 11.59 -51.77
C THR A 51 14.54 10.90 -51.72
N ALA A 52 13.42 11.51 -52.17
CA ALA A 52 12.09 10.97 -52.11
C ALA A 52 11.97 9.59 -52.79
N GLY A 53 12.64 9.43 -53.95
CA GLY A 53 12.68 8.16 -54.64
C GLY A 53 13.36 7.01 -53.89
N ALA A 54 14.46 7.32 -53.16
CA ALA A 54 15.15 6.32 -52.36
C ALA A 54 14.29 5.85 -51.17
N MET A 55 13.55 6.78 -50.55
CA MET A 55 12.67 6.45 -49.40
C MET A 55 11.51 5.54 -49.83
N ALA A 56 10.99 5.69 -51.05
CA ALA A 56 9.99 4.77 -51.61
C ALA A 56 10.49 3.31 -51.64
N TYR A 57 11.75 3.09 -52.05
CA TYR A 57 12.36 1.76 -52.03
C TYR A 57 12.55 1.22 -50.60
N VAL A 58 12.88 2.05 -49.63
CA VAL A 58 12.99 1.62 -48.24
C VAL A 58 11.63 1.17 -47.70
N LEU A 59 10.57 1.93 -47.93
CA LEU A 59 9.22 1.57 -47.50
C LEU A 59 8.71 0.31 -48.17
N GLU A 60 8.89 0.21 -49.49
CA GLU A 60 8.44 -0.95 -50.26
C GLU A 60 9.23 -2.22 -49.92
N GLY A 61 10.54 -2.12 -49.72
CA GLY A 61 11.39 -3.25 -49.34
C GLY A 61 11.14 -3.81 -47.93
N ASN A 62 10.56 -3.00 -47.03
CA ASN A 62 10.21 -3.40 -45.64
C ASN A 62 8.70 -3.62 -45.47
N ARG A 63 7.97 -3.81 -46.54
CA ARG A 63 6.54 -4.07 -46.55
C ARG A 63 6.21 -5.38 -45.85
N SER A 64 5.31 -5.32 -44.83
CA SER A 64 4.74 -6.56 -44.26
C SER A 64 3.68 -7.14 -45.22
N GLN A 65 3.64 -8.48 -45.34
CA GLN A 65 2.76 -9.17 -46.31
C GLN A 65 1.27 -8.88 -46.11
N ASP A 66 0.85 -8.43 -44.95
CA ASP A 66 -0.56 -8.26 -44.56
C ASP A 66 -1.07 -6.80 -44.52
N ARG A 67 -0.25 -5.81 -44.88
CA ARG A 67 -0.67 -4.39 -44.85
C ARG A 67 -0.09 -3.61 -46.04
N TYR A 68 -0.92 -2.78 -46.66
CA TYR A 68 -0.45 -1.77 -47.59
C TYR A 68 0.36 -0.73 -46.82
N PRO A 69 1.65 -0.52 -47.10
CA PRO A 69 2.40 0.55 -46.48
C PRO A 69 1.82 1.89 -46.93
N PRO A 70 1.76 2.92 -46.03
CA PRO A 70 1.44 4.26 -46.47
C PRO A 70 2.50 4.72 -47.47
N SER A 71 2.07 5.37 -48.53
CA SER A 71 3.00 5.90 -49.57
C SER A 71 3.81 7.06 -48.99
N VAL A 72 5.03 7.28 -49.51
CA VAL A 72 5.85 8.44 -49.14
C VAL A 72 5.06 9.73 -49.28
N ASP A 73 4.35 9.89 -50.43
CA ASP A 73 3.56 11.09 -50.70
C ASP A 73 2.39 11.27 -49.75
N SER A 74 1.85 10.20 -49.14
CA SER A 74 0.78 10.32 -48.14
C SER A 74 1.26 10.71 -46.76
N LEU A 75 2.50 10.35 -46.41
CA LEU A 75 3.11 10.65 -45.12
C LEU A 75 3.87 11.98 -45.13
N PHE A 76 4.63 12.24 -46.21
CA PHE A 76 5.53 13.39 -46.35
C PHE A 76 4.93 14.51 -47.22
N CYS A 77 3.64 14.75 -47.05
CA CYS A 77 2.94 15.94 -47.63
C CYS A 77 2.75 17.00 -46.52
N ASP A 78 2.29 18.19 -46.91
CA ASP A 78 2.03 19.29 -45.95
C ASP A 78 1.08 18.84 -44.82
N LYS A 79 0.02 18.07 -45.12
CA LYS A 79 -0.89 17.53 -44.13
C LYS A 79 -0.17 16.53 -43.18
N GLY A 80 0.69 15.68 -43.73
CA GLY A 80 1.50 14.75 -42.95
C GLY A 80 2.44 15.47 -41.97
N LYS A 81 3.08 16.55 -42.44
CA LYS A 81 3.91 17.42 -41.61
C LYS A 81 3.12 18.04 -40.45
N VAL A 82 1.95 18.61 -40.74
CA VAL A 82 1.06 19.18 -39.71
C VAL A 82 0.65 18.10 -38.69
N ASN A 83 0.28 16.91 -39.12
CA ASN A 83 -0.08 15.82 -38.22
C ASN A 83 1.10 15.36 -37.36
N ALA A 84 2.32 15.30 -37.92
CA ALA A 84 3.52 14.93 -37.16
C ALA A 84 3.83 15.95 -36.06
N ILE A 85 3.69 17.25 -36.35
CA ILE A 85 3.89 18.33 -35.37
C ILE A 85 2.78 18.28 -34.31
N ALA A 86 1.52 18.08 -34.69
CA ALA A 86 0.41 17.97 -33.74
C ALA A 86 0.59 16.77 -32.78
N ASN A 87 1.09 15.65 -33.29
CA ASN A 87 1.42 14.47 -32.45
C ASN A 87 2.62 14.77 -31.51
N LEU A 88 3.62 15.51 -31.99
CA LEU A 88 4.73 15.97 -31.17
C LEU A 88 4.21 16.85 -30.02
N ASP A 89 3.41 17.88 -30.34
CA ASP A 89 2.80 18.78 -29.36
C ASP A 89 2.01 17.99 -28.32
N ALA A 90 1.11 17.08 -28.73
CA ALA A 90 0.32 16.24 -27.85
C ALA A 90 1.20 15.38 -26.92
N SER A 91 2.29 14.80 -27.46
CA SER A 91 3.24 14.01 -26.68
C SER A 91 3.95 14.82 -25.60
N TYR A 92 4.34 16.07 -25.90
CA TYR A 92 5.00 16.94 -24.94
C TYR A 92 4.03 17.55 -23.93
N TRP A 93 2.79 17.85 -24.33
CA TRP A 93 1.72 18.18 -23.38
C TRP A 93 1.46 17.04 -22.40
N SER A 94 1.38 15.80 -22.88
CA SER A 94 1.24 14.62 -22.02
C SER A 94 2.39 14.53 -21.01
N LYS A 95 3.65 14.65 -21.46
CA LYS A 95 4.82 14.64 -20.55
C LYS A 95 4.77 15.75 -19.52
N ALA A 96 4.51 16.98 -19.94
CA ALA A 96 4.47 18.14 -19.07
C ALA A 96 3.36 18.03 -18.00
N MET A 97 2.18 17.55 -18.37
CA MET A 97 1.06 17.34 -17.45
C MET A 97 1.34 16.23 -16.43
N HIS A 98 2.05 15.14 -16.82
CA HIS A 98 2.42 14.07 -15.89
C HIS A 98 3.60 14.45 -14.96
N MET A 99 4.46 15.36 -15.38
CA MET A 99 5.57 15.83 -14.56
C MET A 99 5.15 16.85 -13.50
N THR A 100 3.93 17.35 -13.60
CA THR A 100 3.32 18.28 -12.65
C THR A 100 2.14 17.61 -11.95
N ASP A 101 1.80 18.02 -10.73
CA ASP A 101 0.63 17.53 -10.03
C ASP A 101 -0.69 18.19 -10.47
N VAL A 102 -0.65 18.96 -11.56
CA VAL A 102 -1.80 19.73 -12.07
C VAL A 102 -2.96 18.81 -12.46
N LEU A 103 -2.68 17.71 -13.17
CA LEU A 103 -3.72 16.74 -13.54
C LEU A 103 -4.39 16.11 -12.31
N ASN A 104 -3.61 15.84 -11.27
CA ASN A 104 -4.11 15.24 -10.04
C ASN A 104 -5.03 16.19 -9.26
N ALA A 105 -4.79 17.50 -9.36
CA ALA A 105 -5.65 18.51 -8.76
C ALA A 105 -6.96 18.73 -9.54
N MET A 106 -6.95 18.51 -10.87
CA MET A 106 -8.11 18.81 -11.73
C MET A 106 -9.32 17.94 -11.44
N PRO A 107 -10.54 18.51 -11.53
CA PRO A 107 -11.78 17.75 -11.58
C PRO A 107 -11.79 16.76 -12.76
N GLN A 108 -12.47 15.61 -12.60
CA GLN A 108 -12.52 14.54 -13.60
C GLN A 108 -12.87 15.05 -15.00
N LYS A 109 -13.89 15.88 -15.11
CA LYS A 109 -14.32 16.43 -16.40
C LYS A 109 -13.22 17.17 -17.15
N ARG A 110 -12.41 18.00 -16.45
CA ARG A 110 -11.30 18.73 -17.06
C ARG A 110 -10.13 17.82 -17.41
N ARG A 111 -9.88 16.80 -16.59
CA ARG A 111 -8.90 15.76 -16.94
C ARG A 111 -9.28 15.03 -18.22
N ASP A 112 -10.54 14.63 -18.34
CA ASP A 112 -11.04 13.93 -19.53
C ASP A 112 -10.95 14.82 -20.78
N GLU A 113 -11.21 16.12 -20.66
CA GLU A 113 -11.04 17.09 -21.74
C GLU A 113 -9.57 17.16 -22.20
N TRP A 114 -8.60 17.23 -21.27
CA TRP A 114 -7.18 17.21 -21.60
C TRP A 114 -6.74 15.88 -22.19
N HIS A 115 -7.14 14.74 -21.61
CA HIS A 115 -6.83 13.42 -22.16
C HIS A 115 -7.39 13.25 -23.56
N LYS A 116 -8.61 13.71 -23.80
CA LYS A 116 -9.21 13.71 -25.14
C LYS A 116 -8.43 14.58 -26.11
N SER A 117 -8.08 15.81 -25.73
CA SER A 117 -7.31 16.73 -26.56
C SER A 117 -5.93 16.17 -26.92
N ILE A 118 -5.26 15.50 -25.97
CA ILE A 118 -3.98 14.82 -26.19
C ILE A 118 -4.18 13.62 -27.14
N HIS A 119 -5.18 12.80 -26.88
CA HIS A 119 -5.49 11.63 -27.71
C HIS A 119 -5.84 12.02 -29.17
N ASP A 120 -6.69 13.03 -29.33
CA ASP A 120 -7.17 13.50 -30.63
C ASP A 120 -6.14 14.45 -31.31
N GLN A 121 -5.00 14.73 -30.68
CA GLN A 121 -3.94 15.61 -31.17
C GLN A 121 -4.44 17.04 -31.49
N THR A 122 -5.38 17.52 -30.67
CA THR A 122 -6.00 18.86 -30.80
C THR A 122 -5.51 19.85 -29.75
N CYS A 123 -4.39 19.53 -29.11
CA CYS A 123 -3.76 20.42 -28.13
C CYS A 123 -3.28 21.72 -28.78
N PRO A 124 -3.18 22.82 -28.00
CA PRO A 124 -2.48 24.01 -28.45
C PRO A 124 -1.03 23.69 -28.85
N ALA A 125 -0.44 24.51 -29.74
CA ALA A 125 0.98 24.37 -30.09
C ALA A 125 1.85 24.42 -28.83
N PHE A 126 2.83 23.50 -28.73
CA PHE A 126 3.72 23.41 -27.56
C PHE A 126 4.87 24.45 -27.71
N GLU A 127 4.50 25.73 -27.68
CA GLU A 127 5.40 26.89 -27.77
C GLU A 127 5.61 27.49 -26.37
N GLU A 128 6.77 28.15 -26.17
CA GLU A 128 7.17 28.64 -24.85
C GLU A 128 6.09 29.48 -24.18
N ASP A 129 5.56 30.50 -24.88
CA ASP A 129 4.56 31.42 -24.35
C ASP A 129 3.24 30.66 -24.01
N THR A 130 2.81 29.76 -24.87
CA THR A 130 1.61 28.94 -24.69
C THR A 130 1.76 28.00 -23.50
N VAL A 131 2.91 27.35 -23.39
CA VAL A 131 3.20 26.42 -22.28
C VAL A 131 3.25 27.18 -20.96
N ARG A 132 4.02 28.27 -20.89
CA ARG A 132 4.16 29.05 -19.66
C ARG A 132 2.84 29.67 -19.20
N SER A 133 2.08 30.29 -20.13
CA SER A 133 0.77 30.89 -19.79
C SER A 133 -0.23 29.83 -19.34
N THR A 134 -0.28 28.68 -20.01
CA THR A 134 -1.17 27.56 -19.64
C THR A 134 -0.82 27.02 -18.26
N PHE A 135 0.45 26.71 -17.99
CA PHE A 135 0.85 26.19 -16.68
C PHE A 135 0.66 27.23 -15.57
N THR A 136 0.99 28.50 -15.82
CA THR A 136 0.72 29.57 -14.85
C THR A 136 -0.77 29.65 -14.49
N GLY A 137 -1.65 29.59 -15.49
CA GLY A 137 -3.09 29.57 -15.29
C GLY A 137 -3.58 28.33 -14.53
N LEU A 138 -3.11 27.13 -14.90
CA LEU A 138 -3.49 25.88 -14.26
C LEU A 138 -2.97 25.80 -12.81
N LEU A 139 -1.74 26.26 -12.57
CA LEU A 139 -1.15 26.29 -11.23
C LEU A 139 -1.90 27.27 -10.32
N ALA A 140 -2.28 28.43 -10.82
CA ALA A 140 -3.10 29.39 -10.07
C ALA A 140 -4.51 28.82 -9.72
N MET A 141 -5.04 27.92 -10.52
CA MET A 141 -6.35 27.29 -10.30
C MET A 141 -6.33 26.04 -9.43
N ARG A 142 -5.16 25.57 -8.97
CA ARG A 142 -5.04 24.31 -8.19
C ARG A 142 -6.00 24.24 -6.98
N SER A 143 -6.05 25.30 -6.18
CA SER A 143 -6.91 25.36 -5.01
C SER A 143 -8.40 25.30 -5.38
N GLN A 144 -8.79 25.97 -6.47
CA GLN A 144 -10.14 25.89 -7.01
C GLN A 144 -10.45 24.48 -7.52
N PHE A 145 -9.56 23.85 -8.25
CA PHE A 145 -9.73 22.46 -8.72
C PHE A 145 -9.94 21.48 -7.57
N LEU A 146 -9.12 21.64 -6.50
CA LEU A 146 -9.30 20.83 -5.30
C LEU A 146 -10.68 21.04 -4.66
N ALA A 147 -11.13 22.28 -4.56
CA ALA A 147 -12.45 22.60 -4.03
C ALA A 147 -13.58 22.05 -4.92
N GLU A 148 -13.47 22.16 -6.24
CA GLU A 148 -14.43 21.58 -7.20
C GLU A 148 -14.48 20.05 -7.10
N ARG A 149 -13.32 19.38 -6.87
CA ARG A 149 -13.24 17.93 -6.67
C ARG A 149 -13.93 17.52 -5.37
N VAL A 150 -13.68 18.24 -4.28
CA VAL A 150 -14.35 18.02 -2.99
C VAL A 150 -15.86 18.26 -3.09
N ASP A 151 -16.31 19.28 -3.83
CA ASP A 151 -17.72 19.54 -4.11
C ASP A 151 -18.36 18.39 -4.91
N GLY A 152 -17.64 17.88 -5.92
CA GLY A 152 -18.09 16.72 -6.70
C GLY A 152 -18.32 15.48 -5.81
N ILE A 153 -17.41 15.22 -4.86
CA ILE A 153 -17.56 14.15 -3.87
C ILE A 153 -18.78 14.41 -2.99
N PHE A 154 -18.93 15.63 -2.48
CA PHE A 154 -20.02 16.01 -1.60
C PHE A 154 -21.39 15.86 -2.26
N ARG A 155 -21.54 16.32 -3.49
CA ARG A 155 -22.77 16.17 -4.28
C ARG A 155 -23.06 14.74 -4.72
N GLY A 156 -22.01 13.92 -4.90
CA GLY A 156 -22.14 12.50 -5.24
C GLY A 156 -22.63 11.63 -4.08
N LEU A 157 -22.64 12.16 -2.84
CA LEU A 157 -23.23 11.46 -1.70
C LEU A 157 -24.74 11.40 -1.85
N SER A 158 -25.33 10.24 -1.57
CA SER A 158 -26.77 10.05 -1.68
C SER A 158 -27.55 10.97 -0.73
N GLY A 159 -28.40 11.83 -1.27
CA GLY A 159 -29.31 12.67 -0.51
C GLY A 159 -30.46 11.89 0.18
N GLU A 160 -30.65 10.61 -0.18
CA GLU A 160 -31.67 9.73 0.39
C GLU A 160 -31.34 9.25 1.81
N HIS A 161 -30.06 9.31 2.19
CA HIS A 161 -29.60 8.87 3.52
C HIS A 161 -29.52 10.04 4.50
N VAL A 162 -30.34 10.01 5.55
CA VAL A 162 -30.35 11.02 6.64
C VAL A 162 -28.95 11.20 7.27
N THR A 163 -28.11 10.19 7.23
CA THR A 163 -26.73 10.24 7.75
C THR A 163 -25.83 11.15 6.91
N ASN A 164 -26.13 11.35 5.63
CA ASN A 164 -25.40 12.26 4.76
C ASN A 164 -25.90 13.69 5.01
N SER A 165 -25.14 14.44 5.81
CA SER A 165 -25.50 15.81 6.16
C SER A 165 -25.50 16.72 4.92
N PRO A 166 -26.54 17.50 4.66
CA PRO A 166 -26.55 18.47 3.55
C PRO A 166 -25.68 19.70 3.81
N ALA A 167 -25.19 19.89 5.03
CA ALA A 167 -24.43 21.09 5.43
C ALA A 167 -22.92 20.89 5.45
N ALA A 168 -22.42 19.66 5.57
CA ALA A 168 -20.99 19.37 5.68
C ALA A 168 -20.71 17.88 5.56
N PHE A 169 -19.44 17.49 5.30
CA PHE A 169 -18.98 16.12 5.51
C PHE A 169 -19.11 15.78 7.01
N GLY A 170 -20.02 14.87 7.32
CA GLY A 170 -20.21 14.37 8.68
C GLY A 170 -19.18 13.30 9.05
N LYS A 171 -19.26 12.81 10.29
CA LYS A 171 -18.41 11.70 10.77
C LYS A 171 -18.61 10.44 9.93
N ARG A 172 -19.86 10.17 9.49
CA ARG A 172 -20.22 8.97 8.71
C ARG A 172 -20.93 9.38 7.44
N MET A 173 -20.55 8.74 6.35
CA MET A 173 -21.16 8.89 5.03
C MET A 173 -21.63 7.53 4.54
N ILE A 174 -22.68 7.54 3.72
CA ILE A 174 -23.21 6.32 3.09
C ILE A 174 -23.17 6.50 1.59
N VAL A 175 -22.56 5.54 0.92
CA VAL A 175 -22.47 5.45 -0.54
C VAL A 175 -23.24 4.22 -0.99
N SER A 176 -24.26 4.42 -1.85
CA SER A 176 -25.07 3.35 -2.42
C SER A 176 -24.49 2.87 -3.75
N GLY A 177 -24.84 1.65 -4.17
CA GLY A 177 -24.43 1.10 -5.47
C GLY A 177 -22.95 0.77 -5.56
N VAL A 178 -22.28 0.56 -4.44
CA VAL A 178 -20.88 0.15 -4.40
C VAL A 178 -20.69 -1.27 -4.96
N LEU A 179 -21.72 -2.12 -4.78
CA LEU A 179 -21.81 -3.45 -5.39
C LEU A 179 -23.17 -3.61 -6.07
N SER A 180 -23.18 -4.26 -7.23
CA SER A 180 -24.40 -4.71 -7.90
C SER A 180 -25.00 -5.94 -7.19
N GLU A 181 -26.22 -6.31 -7.54
CA GLU A 181 -26.89 -7.54 -7.06
C GLU A 181 -26.07 -8.82 -7.35
N TYR A 182 -25.27 -8.79 -8.42
CA TYR A 182 -24.37 -9.89 -8.80
C TYR A 182 -22.99 -9.81 -8.12
N GLY A 183 -22.78 -8.84 -7.22
CA GLY A 183 -21.52 -8.67 -6.49
C GLY A 183 -20.40 -7.98 -7.29
N TYR A 184 -20.67 -7.42 -8.46
CA TYR A 184 -19.68 -6.61 -9.19
C TYR A 184 -19.59 -5.21 -8.62
N SER A 185 -18.37 -4.64 -8.61
CA SER A 185 -18.14 -3.28 -8.14
C SER A 185 -18.85 -2.25 -9.04
N GLY A 186 -19.63 -1.36 -8.43
CA GLY A 186 -20.31 -0.27 -9.12
C GLY A 186 -19.33 0.83 -9.51
N GLN A 187 -19.12 1.06 -10.81
CA GLN A 187 -18.08 1.96 -11.31
C GLN A 187 -18.23 3.40 -10.78
N SER A 188 -19.43 3.96 -10.81
CA SER A 188 -19.67 5.34 -10.35
C SER A 188 -19.42 5.50 -8.84
N ALA A 189 -19.93 4.57 -8.02
CA ALA A 189 -19.77 4.62 -6.57
C ALA A 189 -18.32 4.37 -6.13
N CYS A 190 -17.63 3.43 -6.79
CA CYS A 190 -16.20 3.21 -6.57
C CYS A 190 -15.37 4.41 -7.04
N GLY A 191 -15.76 5.09 -8.11
CA GLY A 191 -15.14 6.33 -8.57
C GLY A 191 -15.23 7.44 -7.52
N LEU A 192 -16.41 7.61 -6.89
CA LEU A 192 -16.62 8.58 -5.82
C LEU A 192 -15.72 8.28 -4.60
N ILE A 193 -15.63 7.01 -4.21
CA ILE A 193 -14.74 6.57 -3.13
C ILE A 193 -13.27 6.82 -3.53
N ASN A 194 -12.91 6.58 -4.79
CA ASN A 194 -11.56 6.83 -5.29
C ASN A 194 -11.20 8.32 -5.24
N ASP A 195 -12.10 9.20 -5.64
CA ASP A 195 -11.91 10.65 -5.56
C ASP A 195 -11.73 11.11 -4.11
N LEU A 196 -12.51 10.58 -3.17
CA LEU A 196 -12.35 10.85 -1.74
C LEU A 196 -10.96 10.40 -1.25
N ARG A 197 -10.51 9.21 -1.62
CA ARG A 197 -9.17 8.69 -1.26
C ARG A 197 -8.05 9.53 -1.86
N CYS A 198 -8.19 9.97 -3.11
CA CYS A 198 -7.22 10.86 -3.75
C CYS A 198 -7.08 12.20 -3.01
N VAL A 199 -8.21 12.83 -2.64
CA VAL A 199 -8.18 14.09 -1.88
C VAL A 199 -7.54 13.89 -0.51
N ILE A 200 -7.88 12.81 0.19
CA ILE A 200 -7.30 12.47 1.50
C ILE A 200 -5.79 12.17 1.36
N ALA A 201 -5.38 11.44 0.32
CA ALA A 201 -3.97 11.19 0.04
C ALA A 201 -3.18 12.50 -0.10
N LYS A 202 -3.74 13.47 -0.82
CA LYS A 202 -3.16 14.81 -0.95
C LYS A 202 -3.04 15.54 0.39
N PHE A 203 -4.05 15.47 1.25
CA PHE A 203 -3.98 16.04 2.61
C PHE A 203 -2.93 15.35 3.50
N MET A 204 -2.57 14.11 3.17
CA MET A 204 -1.54 13.33 3.87
C MET A 204 -0.14 13.46 3.25
N GLY A 205 -0.01 14.20 2.14
CA GLY A 205 1.26 14.37 1.43
C GLY A 205 1.80 13.08 0.80
N ARG A 206 0.90 12.18 0.32
CA ARG A 206 1.25 10.93 -0.35
C ARG A 206 0.78 10.91 -1.80
N ASP A 207 1.27 9.94 -2.57
CA ASP A 207 0.79 9.63 -3.92
C ASP A 207 -0.72 9.34 -3.95
N GLU A 208 -1.35 9.53 -5.09
CA GLU A 208 -2.77 9.25 -5.27
C GLU A 208 -3.02 7.78 -5.70
N PRO A 209 -4.13 7.16 -5.25
CA PRO A 209 -4.52 5.85 -5.74
C PRO A 209 -4.85 5.89 -7.23
N GLY A 210 -4.47 4.83 -7.95
CA GLY A 210 -4.81 4.66 -9.35
C GLY A 210 -6.32 4.57 -9.59
N TYR A 211 -6.73 4.73 -10.84
CA TYR A 211 -8.16 4.83 -11.24
C TYR A 211 -9.05 3.69 -10.72
N ASN A 212 -8.53 2.45 -10.73
CA ASN A 212 -9.27 1.26 -10.31
C ASN A 212 -8.97 0.81 -8.86
N ALA A 213 -8.14 1.54 -8.12
CA ALA A 213 -7.67 1.13 -6.79
C ALA A 213 -8.82 0.92 -5.81
N SER A 214 -9.88 1.73 -5.88
CA SER A 214 -11.03 1.59 -5.00
C SER A 214 -11.95 0.42 -5.37
N SER A 215 -12.03 0.03 -6.64
CA SER A 215 -12.74 -1.19 -7.04
C SER A 215 -12.04 -2.44 -6.51
N GLY A 216 -10.71 -2.47 -6.55
CA GLY A 216 -9.87 -3.52 -5.94
C GLY A 216 -10.06 -3.58 -4.43
N LEU A 217 -10.01 -2.43 -3.75
CA LEU A 217 -10.26 -2.32 -2.31
C LEU A 217 -11.65 -2.87 -1.93
N ILE A 218 -12.72 -2.42 -2.59
CA ILE A 218 -14.08 -2.90 -2.32
C ILE A 218 -14.17 -4.43 -2.53
N SER A 219 -13.50 -4.95 -3.54
CA SER A 219 -13.43 -6.40 -3.77
C SER A 219 -12.71 -7.14 -2.64
N SER A 220 -11.65 -6.58 -2.09
CA SER A 220 -10.92 -7.18 -0.95
C SER A 220 -11.74 -7.17 0.35
N LEU A 221 -12.68 -6.23 0.50
CA LEU A 221 -13.52 -6.11 1.69
C LEU A 221 -14.71 -7.09 1.71
N LYS A 222 -15.00 -7.81 0.63
CA LYS A 222 -16.16 -8.73 0.53
C LYS A 222 -16.17 -9.86 1.56
N GLY A 223 -15.03 -10.23 2.13
CA GLY A 223 -14.94 -11.21 3.22
C GLY A 223 -15.38 -10.68 4.59
N ASN A 224 -15.43 -9.34 4.77
CA ASN A 224 -15.62 -8.68 6.06
C ASN A 224 -16.99 -7.97 6.17
N TRP A 225 -18.06 -8.65 5.75
CA TRP A 225 -19.41 -8.09 5.76
C TRP A 225 -19.83 -7.54 7.14
N GLY A 226 -20.31 -6.31 7.15
CA GLY A 226 -20.81 -5.67 8.36
C GLY A 226 -19.74 -5.30 9.39
N GLN A 227 -18.45 -5.46 9.09
CA GLN A 227 -17.34 -5.09 9.97
C GLN A 227 -16.67 -3.80 9.49
N TRP A 228 -16.16 -3.01 10.45
CA TRP A 228 -15.38 -1.82 10.15
C TRP A 228 -13.93 -2.21 9.84
N VAL A 229 -13.48 -1.89 8.64
CA VAL A 229 -12.09 -2.08 8.20
C VAL A 229 -11.40 -0.72 8.11
N LYS A 230 -10.23 -0.58 8.73
CA LYS A 230 -9.38 0.60 8.57
C LYS A 230 -8.77 0.60 7.17
N VAL A 231 -8.77 1.76 6.52
CA VAL A 231 -8.29 1.96 5.15
C VAL A 231 -7.35 3.17 5.12
N ASP A 232 -6.36 3.12 4.24
CA ASP A 232 -5.43 4.22 3.99
C ASP A 232 -4.75 4.77 5.27
N GLY A 233 -4.19 3.86 6.07
CA GLY A 233 -3.51 4.24 7.31
C GLY A 233 -4.45 4.73 8.41
N GLY A 234 -5.73 4.40 8.36
CA GLY A 234 -6.75 4.85 9.33
C GLY A 234 -7.36 6.21 8.99
N ALA A 235 -7.00 6.80 7.85
CA ALA A 235 -7.66 8.02 7.36
C ALA A 235 -9.15 7.81 7.07
N LEU A 236 -9.50 6.58 6.69
CA LEU A 236 -10.86 6.10 6.49
C LEU A 236 -11.12 4.81 7.27
N LYS A 237 -12.39 4.57 7.59
CA LYS A 237 -12.93 3.25 7.92
C LYS A 237 -14.08 2.96 6.97
N ILE A 238 -14.10 1.78 6.41
CA ILE A 238 -15.16 1.34 5.51
C ILE A 238 -15.85 0.11 6.09
N ARG A 239 -17.17 0.10 6.02
CA ARG A 239 -18.03 -1.01 6.41
C ARG A 239 -18.94 -1.34 5.25
N LEU A 240 -18.74 -2.52 4.66
CA LEU A 240 -19.46 -2.98 3.49
C LEU A 240 -20.66 -3.82 3.88
N TYR A 241 -21.78 -3.65 3.17
CA TYR A 241 -23.00 -4.41 3.36
C TYR A 241 -23.38 -5.18 2.10
N MET A 242 -23.93 -6.37 2.28
CA MET A 242 -24.36 -7.25 1.17
C MET A 242 -25.40 -6.60 0.24
N LYS A 243 -26.14 -5.59 0.72
CA LYS A 243 -27.08 -4.80 -0.08
C LYS A 243 -26.40 -3.83 -1.07
N GLY A 244 -25.09 -3.87 -1.19
CA GLY A 244 -24.33 -3.01 -2.10
C GLY A 244 -24.13 -1.57 -1.59
N THR A 245 -24.24 -1.33 -0.28
CA THR A 245 -23.93 -0.04 0.34
C THR A 245 -22.61 -0.11 1.12
N ALA A 246 -21.85 0.98 1.11
CA ALA A 246 -20.70 1.20 1.97
C ALA A 246 -20.96 2.33 2.95
N HIS A 247 -20.73 2.08 4.23
CA HIS A 247 -20.60 3.14 5.23
C HIS A 247 -19.14 3.53 5.34
N ILE A 248 -18.85 4.81 5.32
CA ILE A 248 -17.50 5.37 5.36
C ILE A 248 -17.42 6.34 6.53
N GLU A 249 -16.46 6.13 7.42
CA GLU A 249 -16.10 7.10 8.45
C GLU A 249 -14.76 7.75 8.08
N VAL A 250 -14.73 9.07 8.10
CA VAL A 250 -13.53 9.85 7.83
C VAL A 250 -12.87 10.24 9.14
N HIS A 251 -11.54 10.13 9.20
CA HIS A 251 -10.78 10.58 10.37
C HIS A 251 -11.05 12.08 10.63
N PRO A 252 -11.25 12.52 11.88
CA PRO A 252 -11.54 13.91 12.19
C PRO A 252 -10.55 14.92 11.61
N ASP A 253 -9.26 14.57 11.56
CA ASP A 253 -8.21 15.44 10.96
C ASP A 253 -8.35 15.58 9.44
N MET A 254 -9.02 14.65 8.78
CA MET A 254 -9.33 14.72 7.34
C MET A 254 -10.68 15.39 7.11
N ALA A 255 -11.68 15.11 7.95
CA ALA A 255 -13.02 15.64 7.80
C ALA A 255 -13.06 17.18 7.86
N TRP A 256 -12.36 17.79 8.83
CA TRP A 256 -12.32 19.26 8.92
C TRP A 256 -11.61 19.88 7.69
N ARG A 257 -10.59 19.22 7.13
CA ARG A 257 -9.89 19.69 5.93
C ARG A 257 -10.79 19.62 4.69
N LEU A 258 -11.56 18.54 4.51
CA LEU A 258 -12.58 18.43 3.47
C LEU A 258 -13.59 19.58 3.58
N ASN A 259 -14.11 19.84 4.77
CA ASN A 259 -15.08 20.90 5.01
C ASN A 259 -14.47 22.30 4.84
N SER A 260 -13.23 22.51 5.26
CA SER A 260 -12.51 23.76 5.02
C SER A 260 -12.34 24.02 3.52
N THR A 261 -11.95 22.98 2.76
CA THR A 261 -11.81 23.07 1.30
C THR A 261 -13.17 23.36 0.64
N LEU A 262 -14.24 22.69 1.06
CA LEU A 262 -15.59 22.91 0.55
C LEU A 262 -16.09 24.34 0.86
N ALA A 263 -15.71 24.90 2.00
CA ALA A 263 -16.07 26.25 2.40
C ALA A 263 -15.48 27.35 1.49
N HIS A 264 -14.46 27.06 0.69
CA HIS A 264 -13.98 28.02 -0.33
C HIS A 264 -15.05 28.27 -1.40
N MET A 265 -15.85 27.26 -1.73
CA MET A 265 -16.97 27.40 -2.68
C MET A 265 -18.24 27.90 -2.00
N TYR A 266 -18.47 27.51 -0.74
CA TYR A 266 -19.69 27.78 0.01
C TYR A 266 -19.40 28.39 1.39
N PRO A 267 -18.78 29.58 1.47
CA PRO A 267 -18.29 30.15 2.74
C PRO A 267 -19.38 30.40 3.78
N MET A 268 -20.62 30.64 3.33
CA MET A 268 -21.76 30.89 4.20
C MET A 268 -22.57 29.62 4.53
N ALA A 269 -22.39 28.53 3.78
CA ALA A 269 -23.17 27.31 3.95
C ALA A 269 -22.53 26.32 4.93
N ILE A 270 -21.21 26.29 5.03
CA ILE A 270 -20.49 25.35 5.90
C ILE A 270 -20.28 25.97 7.29
N PRO A 271 -20.90 25.44 8.35
CA PRO A 271 -20.76 25.97 9.69
C PRO A 271 -19.31 25.93 10.20
N PRO A 272 -18.86 26.95 10.98
CA PRO A 272 -17.47 27.05 11.46
C PRO A 272 -16.98 25.82 12.23
N GLU A 273 -17.85 25.17 13.01
CA GLU A 273 -17.51 23.97 13.79
C GLU A 273 -17.03 22.80 12.93
N PHE A 274 -17.51 22.67 11.68
CA PHE A 274 -17.10 21.58 10.77
C PHE A 274 -15.79 21.86 10.05
N ARG A 275 -15.39 23.14 9.91
CA ARG A 275 -14.18 23.56 9.19
C ARG A 275 -13.02 23.98 10.08
N THR A 276 -13.14 23.74 11.39
CA THR A 276 -12.10 24.08 12.38
C THR A 276 -11.39 22.81 12.84
N LYS A 277 -10.06 22.88 12.95
CA LYS A 277 -9.25 21.76 13.44
C LYS A 277 -9.70 21.28 14.82
N PRO A 278 -9.93 19.98 15.02
CA PRO A 278 -10.34 19.45 16.31
C PRO A 278 -9.32 19.75 17.42
N LYS A 279 -9.77 20.29 18.54
CA LYS A 279 -8.90 20.61 19.69
C LYS A 279 -8.38 19.39 20.43
N LYS A 280 -9.05 18.24 20.31
CA LYS A 280 -8.66 16.97 20.96
C LYS A 280 -8.30 15.94 19.90
N LYS A 281 -7.17 15.23 20.09
CA LYS A 281 -6.85 14.07 19.24
C LYS A 281 -7.94 13.02 19.38
N ALA A 282 -8.32 12.43 18.26
CA ALA A 282 -9.26 11.30 18.24
C ALA A 282 -8.65 10.11 19.00
N LYS A 283 -9.30 9.68 20.10
CA LYS A 283 -8.81 8.55 20.91
C LYS A 283 -9.09 7.18 20.27
N GLU A 284 -10.08 7.11 19.37
CA GLU A 284 -10.59 5.84 18.82
C GLU A 284 -9.96 5.44 17.49
N ILE A 285 -9.30 6.36 16.79
CA ILE A 285 -8.70 6.10 15.48
C ILE A 285 -7.29 6.65 15.50
N GLU A 286 -6.31 5.78 15.38
CA GLU A 286 -4.93 6.17 15.18
C GLU A 286 -4.69 6.41 13.69
N LEU A 287 -4.29 7.64 13.34
CA LEU A 287 -3.88 8.00 11.99
C LEU A 287 -2.39 7.71 11.83
N ILE A 288 -2.06 6.81 10.93
CA ILE A 288 -0.67 6.51 10.58
C ILE A 288 -0.14 7.64 9.69
N GLN A 289 0.89 8.33 10.14
CA GLN A 289 1.44 9.49 9.44
C GLN A 289 2.10 9.15 8.10
N ARG A 290 2.62 7.92 7.95
CA ARG A 290 3.27 7.44 6.73
C ARG A 290 2.75 6.05 6.37
N PRO A 291 1.57 5.95 5.78
CA PRO A 291 1.11 4.69 5.19
C PRO A 291 1.95 4.35 3.96
N LEU A 292 1.87 3.10 3.50
CA LEU A 292 2.53 2.64 2.29
C LEU A 292 2.11 3.50 1.08
N PRO A 293 3.03 3.84 0.16
CA PRO A 293 2.69 4.48 -1.09
C PRO A 293 1.65 3.66 -1.88
N PHE A 294 0.76 4.33 -2.60
CA PHE A 294 -0.24 3.61 -3.40
C PHE A 294 0.41 2.78 -4.51
N ALA A 295 1.52 3.23 -5.08
CA ALA A 295 2.29 2.44 -6.04
C ALA A 295 2.75 1.08 -5.46
N VAL A 296 3.11 1.03 -4.17
CA VAL A 296 3.45 -0.22 -3.45
C VAL A 296 2.20 -1.07 -3.24
N ILE A 297 1.11 -0.45 -2.78
CA ILE A 297 -0.18 -1.12 -2.55
C ILE A 297 -0.71 -1.74 -3.84
N GLU A 298 -0.63 -1.05 -4.97
CA GLU A 298 -1.07 -1.54 -6.27
C GLU A 298 -0.26 -2.76 -6.74
N LEU A 299 1.06 -2.76 -6.54
CA LEU A 299 1.88 -3.93 -6.85
C LEU A 299 1.54 -5.12 -5.95
N LEU A 300 1.34 -4.90 -4.65
CA LEU A 300 0.89 -5.96 -3.72
C LEU A 300 -0.50 -6.48 -4.11
N ALA A 301 -1.43 -5.60 -4.47
CA ALA A 301 -2.77 -5.97 -4.92
C ALA A 301 -2.78 -6.74 -6.26
N ALA A 302 -1.77 -6.53 -7.09
CA ALA A 302 -1.59 -7.24 -8.37
C ALA A 302 -0.94 -8.62 -8.23
N MET A 303 -0.56 -9.04 -7.01
CA MET A 303 0.05 -10.34 -6.77
C MET A 303 -0.92 -11.46 -7.12
N LYS A 304 -0.41 -12.46 -7.83
CA LYS A 304 -1.14 -13.64 -8.28
C LYS A 304 -0.38 -14.90 -7.90
N GLN A 305 -1.13 -16.00 -7.83
CA GLN A 305 -0.55 -17.33 -7.69
C GLN A 305 0.52 -17.58 -8.76
N ALA A 306 1.73 -17.93 -8.33
CA ALA A 306 2.79 -18.31 -9.26
C ALA A 306 2.50 -19.67 -9.91
N ALA A 307 2.86 -19.81 -11.18
CA ALA A 307 2.72 -21.05 -11.91
C ALA A 307 3.96 -21.35 -12.74
N ARG A 308 4.32 -22.62 -12.83
CA ARG A 308 5.35 -23.16 -13.70
C ARG A 308 4.77 -23.67 -15.00
N SER A 309 5.50 -23.47 -16.10
CA SER A 309 5.17 -24.06 -17.39
C SER A 309 5.83 -25.45 -17.49
N ILE A 310 5.01 -26.49 -17.42
CA ILE A 310 5.47 -27.88 -17.56
C ILE A 310 5.20 -28.36 -18.97
N LYS A 311 6.25 -28.93 -19.62
CA LYS A 311 6.13 -29.50 -20.96
C LYS A 311 5.29 -30.77 -20.90
N GLN A 312 4.23 -30.84 -21.71
CA GLN A 312 3.39 -32.03 -21.87
C GLN A 312 3.92 -32.89 -23.00
N GLU A 313 4.26 -34.14 -22.70
CA GLU A 313 4.62 -35.11 -23.73
C GLU A 313 3.35 -35.53 -24.51
N GLY A 314 3.43 -35.52 -25.85
CA GLY A 314 2.38 -36.00 -26.76
C GLY A 314 1.29 -35.01 -27.15
N ASN A 315 1.29 -33.79 -26.65
CA ASN A 315 0.29 -32.77 -27.05
C ASN A 315 0.95 -31.64 -27.87
N TRP A 316 0.92 -31.79 -29.19
CA TRP A 316 1.54 -30.84 -30.12
C TRP A 316 0.79 -29.50 -30.22
N GLN A 317 -0.51 -29.45 -29.90
CA GLN A 317 -1.30 -28.22 -29.94
C GLN A 317 -1.14 -27.34 -28.68
N ARG A 318 -0.87 -27.96 -27.52
CA ARG A 318 -0.60 -27.27 -26.28
C ARG A 318 0.58 -27.92 -25.56
N PRO A 319 1.82 -27.60 -25.99
CA PRO A 319 3.01 -28.28 -25.50
C PRO A 319 3.36 -27.96 -24.03
N TYR A 320 2.72 -26.94 -23.44
CA TYR A 320 2.95 -26.52 -22.06
C TYR A 320 1.65 -26.45 -21.26
N ARG A 321 1.69 -26.94 -20.03
CA ARG A 321 0.63 -26.77 -19.02
C ARG A 321 1.15 -25.87 -17.93
N GLN A 322 0.29 -24.96 -17.43
CA GLN A 322 0.59 -24.18 -16.23
C GLN A 322 0.22 -24.99 -14.98
N GLU A 323 1.16 -25.14 -14.06
CA GLU A 323 0.95 -25.77 -12.76
C GLU A 323 1.24 -24.76 -11.66
N ASN A 324 0.25 -24.55 -10.77
CA ASN A 324 0.38 -23.61 -9.68
C ASN A 324 1.44 -24.09 -8.68
N VAL A 325 2.31 -23.19 -8.26
CA VAL A 325 3.30 -23.43 -7.22
C VAL A 325 2.66 -23.10 -5.86
N ARG A 326 2.58 -24.08 -4.97
CA ARG A 326 1.92 -23.91 -3.67
C ARG A 326 2.56 -22.77 -2.88
N ASN A 327 1.74 -21.90 -2.28
CA ASN A 327 2.15 -20.77 -1.43
C ASN A 327 3.18 -19.84 -2.10
N ALA A 328 3.13 -19.70 -3.41
CA ALA A 328 4.04 -18.86 -4.18
C ALA A 328 3.26 -17.78 -4.93
N LEU A 329 3.71 -16.54 -4.80
CA LEU A 329 3.07 -15.37 -5.41
C LEU A 329 4.04 -14.62 -6.30
N LYS A 330 3.54 -14.11 -7.42
CA LYS A 330 4.27 -13.20 -8.29
C LYS A 330 3.39 -12.02 -8.69
N TYR A 331 3.99 -10.91 -9.02
CA TYR A 331 3.30 -9.80 -9.64
C TYR A 331 3.56 -9.81 -11.14
N ASP A 332 2.46 -9.72 -11.93
CA ASP A 332 2.53 -9.46 -13.36
C ASP A 332 2.45 -7.95 -13.55
N HIS A 333 3.52 -7.32 -13.98
CA HIS A 333 3.53 -5.89 -14.25
C HIS A 333 3.86 -5.63 -15.71
N TYR A 334 2.96 -4.92 -16.39
CA TYR A 334 3.22 -4.39 -17.73
C TYR A 334 4.07 -3.13 -17.60
N GLY A 335 5.39 -3.29 -17.67
CA GLY A 335 6.38 -2.22 -17.49
C GLY A 335 7.38 -2.56 -16.36
N LYS A 336 8.44 -1.73 -16.24
CA LYS A 336 9.39 -1.85 -15.13
C LYS A 336 8.91 -0.90 -14.01
N PRO A 337 8.51 -1.43 -12.84
CA PRO A 337 8.20 -0.59 -11.70
C PRO A 337 9.42 0.23 -11.29
N ASP A 338 9.18 1.38 -10.63
CA ASP A 338 10.25 2.18 -10.05
C ASP A 338 11.07 1.35 -9.05
N LYS A 339 12.38 1.53 -9.05
CA LYS A 339 13.30 0.77 -8.19
C LYS A 339 12.98 0.97 -6.70
N HIS A 340 12.54 2.17 -6.30
CA HIS A 340 12.18 2.46 -4.90
C HIS A 340 10.91 1.71 -4.52
N VAL A 341 9.90 1.68 -5.39
CA VAL A 341 8.65 0.92 -5.18
C VAL A 341 8.95 -0.57 -5.03
N LEU A 342 9.80 -1.13 -5.90
CA LEU A 342 10.23 -2.53 -5.79
C LEU A 342 10.94 -2.82 -4.47
N THR A 343 11.84 -1.93 -4.02
CA THR A 343 12.55 -2.10 -2.75
C THR A 343 11.58 -2.14 -1.57
N GLU A 344 10.56 -1.27 -1.56
CA GLU A 344 9.54 -1.27 -0.51
C GLU A 344 8.63 -2.50 -0.58
N VAL A 345 8.23 -2.93 -1.77
CA VAL A 345 7.45 -4.18 -1.95
C VAL A 345 8.23 -5.39 -1.42
N CYS A 346 9.53 -5.49 -1.76
CA CYS A 346 10.40 -6.55 -1.24
C CYS A 346 10.43 -6.53 0.31
N ALA A 347 10.63 -5.35 0.90
CA ALA A 347 10.67 -5.21 2.36
C ALA A 347 9.33 -5.60 3.03
N VAL A 348 8.20 -5.29 2.39
CA VAL A 348 6.88 -5.74 2.88
C VAL A 348 6.78 -7.26 2.84
N LEU A 349 7.10 -7.89 1.71
CA LEU A 349 6.97 -9.33 1.53
C LEU A 349 7.93 -10.11 2.44
N GLU A 350 9.16 -9.62 2.63
CA GLU A 350 10.12 -10.18 3.59
C GLU A 350 9.60 -10.08 5.03
N SER A 351 8.95 -8.97 5.39
CA SER A 351 8.42 -8.76 6.74
C SER A 351 7.32 -9.75 7.14
N ILE A 352 6.65 -10.34 6.16
CA ILE A 352 5.63 -11.38 6.34
C ILE A 352 6.15 -12.80 6.03
N GLY A 353 7.46 -12.99 5.96
CA GLY A 353 8.09 -14.31 5.79
C GLY A 353 8.27 -14.77 4.35
N GLY A 354 8.11 -13.88 3.37
CA GLY A 354 8.35 -14.18 1.95
C GLY A 354 9.83 -14.29 1.64
N VAL A 355 10.20 -15.28 0.83
CA VAL A 355 11.55 -15.48 0.31
C VAL A 355 11.51 -15.42 -1.21
N LEU A 356 12.31 -14.53 -1.80
CA LEU A 356 12.37 -14.42 -3.26
C LEU A 356 13.12 -15.63 -3.84
N SER A 357 12.45 -16.41 -4.69
CA SER A 357 13.02 -17.56 -5.37
C SER A 357 13.91 -17.15 -6.54
N THR A 358 14.80 -18.04 -6.97
CA THR A 358 15.61 -17.85 -8.19
C THR A 358 14.77 -17.84 -9.47
N GLU A 359 13.54 -18.32 -9.43
CA GLU A 359 12.59 -18.37 -10.55
C GLU A 359 11.69 -17.12 -10.62
N GLY A 360 11.91 -16.13 -9.71
CA GLY A 360 11.28 -14.81 -9.77
C GLY A 360 9.89 -14.71 -9.13
N TRP A 361 9.55 -15.63 -8.24
CA TRP A 361 8.36 -15.51 -7.38
C TRP A 361 8.73 -15.45 -5.91
N TRP A 362 7.77 -14.99 -5.09
CA TRP A 362 7.87 -14.98 -3.64
C TRP A 362 7.28 -16.26 -3.07
N GLN A 363 8.10 -17.04 -2.37
CA GLN A 363 7.72 -18.28 -1.72
C GLN A 363 7.43 -18.03 -0.24
N PHE A 364 6.31 -18.58 0.24
CA PHE A 364 5.91 -18.53 1.64
C PHE A 364 5.75 -19.96 2.18
N ASP A 365 5.82 -20.12 3.49
CA ASP A 365 5.53 -21.37 4.19
C ASP A 365 4.02 -21.54 4.52
N TYR A 366 3.22 -20.54 4.21
CA TYR A 366 1.76 -20.47 4.36
C TYR A 366 1.09 -19.78 3.16
N ASP A 367 -0.26 -19.75 3.12
CA ASP A 367 -1.01 -18.98 2.12
C ASP A 367 -1.04 -17.49 2.52
N ALA A 368 -0.25 -16.67 1.84
CA ALA A 368 -0.08 -15.26 2.16
C ALA A 368 -1.16 -14.33 1.56
N HIS A 369 -2.14 -14.83 0.80
CA HIS A 369 -3.14 -14.00 0.13
C HIS A 369 -3.94 -13.13 1.11
N ASP A 370 -4.40 -13.70 2.23
CA ASP A 370 -5.22 -12.98 3.21
C ASP A 370 -4.42 -11.91 3.94
N VAL A 371 -3.18 -12.20 4.31
CA VAL A 371 -2.27 -11.25 4.96
C VAL A 371 -1.95 -10.07 4.04
N ILE A 372 -1.63 -10.35 2.77
CA ILE A 372 -1.37 -9.29 1.77
C ILE A 372 -2.63 -8.47 1.54
N ARG A 373 -3.82 -9.10 1.47
CA ARG A 373 -5.10 -8.40 1.31
C ARG A 373 -5.34 -7.41 2.45
N ASP A 374 -5.03 -7.78 3.69
CA ASP A 374 -5.19 -6.92 4.85
C ASP A 374 -4.19 -5.74 4.86
N ILE A 375 -2.95 -5.95 4.40
CA ILE A 375 -1.96 -4.88 4.18
C ILE A 375 -2.46 -3.92 3.09
N VAL A 376 -2.94 -4.44 1.97
CA VAL A 376 -3.50 -3.65 0.86
C VAL A 376 -4.71 -2.82 1.32
N ALA A 377 -5.61 -3.41 2.10
CA ALA A 377 -6.79 -2.72 2.61
C ALA A 377 -6.42 -1.63 3.62
N SER A 378 -5.57 -1.94 4.59
CA SER A 378 -5.15 -0.99 5.63
C SER A 378 -4.20 0.09 5.10
N GLY A 379 -3.47 -0.18 4.04
CA GLY A 379 -2.43 0.70 3.50
C GLY A 379 -1.18 0.79 4.39
N CYS A 380 -0.99 -0.15 5.29
CA CYS A 380 0.16 -0.17 6.19
C CYS A 380 0.53 -1.60 6.60
N ILE A 381 1.79 -1.78 6.93
CA ILE A 381 2.21 -2.96 7.67
C ILE A 381 1.85 -2.68 9.14
N PRO A 382 0.94 -3.43 9.75
CA PRO A 382 0.65 -3.28 11.16
C PRO A 382 1.93 -3.39 12.00
N ASP A 383 2.13 -2.46 12.94
CA ASP A 383 3.18 -2.49 13.96
C ASP A 383 4.65 -2.35 13.53
N GLN A 384 4.92 -1.76 12.34
CA GLN A 384 6.30 -1.55 11.86
C GLN A 384 7.20 -0.72 12.81
N LYS A 385 6.64 0.06 13.73
CA LYS A 385 7.39 0.93 14.65
C LYS A 385 7.35 0.54 16.12
N ALA A 386 6.39 -0.28 16.53
CA ALA A 386 6.11 -0.47 17.96
C ALA A 386 6.88 -1.63 18.61
N HIS A 387 7.25 -2.65 17.84
CA HIS A 387 7.83 -3.86 18.39
C HIS A 387 9.07 -4.25 17.60
N GLN A 388 10.25 -4.11 18.22
CA GLN A 388 11.54 -4.58 17.66
C GLN A 388 11.46 -6.09 17.44
N PHE A 389 11.06 -6.46 16.24
CA PHE A 389 10.96 -7.86 15.84
C PHE A 389 12.29 -8.31 15.23
N TYR A 390 12.92 -9.26 15.89
CA TYR A 390 14.08 -9.99 15.36
C TYR A 390 13.65 -11.45 15.19
N PRO A 391 13.44 -11.92 13.94
CA PRO A 391 13.09 -13.31 13.70
C PRO A 391 14.12 -14.24 14.36
N THR A 392 13.64 -15.25 15.06
CA THR A 392 14.53 -16.23 15.68
C THR A 392 15.21 -17.06 14.60
N PRO A 393 16.54 -17.07 14.51
CA PRO A 393 17.25 -17.88 13.51
C PRO A 393 16.94 -19.37 13.67
N ALA A 394 16.78 -20.07 12.54
CA ALA A 394 16.34 -21.48 12.52
C ALA A 394 17.22 -22.42 13.36
N ASN A 395 18.54 -22.15 13.44
CA ASN A 395 19.46 -22.92 14.27
C ASN A 395 19.21 -22.73 15.77
N LEU A 396 18.89 -21.50 16.21
CA LEU A 396 18.51 -21.23 17.61
C LEU A 396 17.13 -21.76 17.93
N ALA A 397 16.16 -21.61 17.03
CA ALA A 397 14.80 -22.13 17.21
C ALA A 397 14.82 -23.66 17.43
N ARG A 398 15.52 -24.40 16.57
CA ARG A 398 15.70 -25.86 16.75
C ARG A 398 16.31 -26.19 18.10
N ARG A 399 17.38 -25.48 18.48
CA ARG A 399 18.06 -25.75 19.75
C ARG A 399 17.17 -25.48 20.97
N VAL A 400 16.30 -24.46 20.92
CA VAL A 400 15.33 -24.17 21.97
C VAL A 400 14.34 -25.32 22.10
N VAL A 401 13.80 -25.79 20.97
CA VAL A 401 12.82 -26.90 20.97
C VAL A 401 13.44 -28.22 21.39
N ASP A 402 14.67 -28.51 20.94
CA ASP A 402 15.43 -29.71 21.36
C ASP A 402 15.66 -29.73 22.87
N LEU A 403 16.03 -28.58 23.46
CA LEU A 403 16.24 -28.43 24.91
C LEU A 403 14.94 -28.47 25.72
N ALA A 404 13.80 -28.19 25.11
CA ALA A 404 12.51 -28.24 25.76
C ALA A 404 12.03 -29.67 26.01
N GLU A 405 12.58 -30.67 25.30
CA GLU A 405 12.21 -32.09 25.44
C GLU A 405 10.68 -32.27 25.38
N ILE A 406 10.09 -31.77 24.28
CA ILE A 406 8.63 -31.80 24.08
C ILE A 406 8.21 -33.21 23.72
N GLU A 407 7.21 -33.73 24.45
CA GLU A 407 6.55 -35.02 24.20
C GLU A 407 5.13 -34.80 23.66
N PRO A 408 4.52 -35.80 22.96
CA PRO A 408 3.23 -35.61 22.30
C PRO A 408 2.06 -35.22 23.21
N GLN A 409 2.15 -35.46 24.51
CA GLN A 409 1.11 -35.15 25.51
C GLN A 409 1.29 -33.78 26.16
N HIS A 410 2.38 -33.07 25.89
CA HIS A 410 2.68 -31.80 26.55
C HIS A 410 1.88 -30.64 25.99
N GLU A 411 1.20 -29.91 26.87
CA GLU A 411 0.60 -28.63 26.59
C GLU A 411 1.72 -27.56 26.51
N CYS A 412 1.80 -26.87 25.37
CA CYS A 412 2.89 -26.00 25.03
C CYS A 412 2.46 -24.53 24.89
N LEU A 413 3.37 -23.61 25.18
CA LEU A 413 3.17 -22.16 25.01
C LEU A 413 4.38 -21.53 24.34
N GLU A 414 4.14 -20.69 23.34
CA GLU A 414 5.12 -19.72 22.84
C GLU A 414 4.62 -18.29 23.09
N PRO A 415 5.06 -17.63 24.16
CA PRO A 415 4.79 -16.22 24.41
C PRO A 415 5.70 -15.35 23.55
N SER A 416 5.14 -14.35 22.87
CA SER A 416 5.86 -13.49 21.90
C SER A 416 6.30 -14.25 20.64
N ALA A 417 5.35 -14.97 20.04
CA ALA A 417 5.62 -15.99 19.00
C ALA A 417 6.16 -15.40 17.66
N GLY A 418 6.03 -14.09 17.45
CA GLY A 418 6.45 -13.47 16.20
C GLY A 418 5.72 -14.07 15.00
N THR A 419 6.48 -14.49 13.99
CA THR A 419 5.94 -15.20 12.81
C THR A 419 5.98 -16.74 12.96
N GLY A 420 6.25 -17.25 14.18
CA GLY A 420 6.20 -18.67 14.49
C GLY A 420 7.50 -19.45 14.30
N ALA A 421 8.65 -18.78 14.29
CA ALA A 421 9.94 -19.47 14.05
C ALA A 421 10.24 -20.61 15.05
N ILE A 422 9.75 -20.51 16.29
CA ILE A 422 9.85 -21.56 17.30
C ILE A 422 8.60 -22.44 17.24
N ALA A 423 7.38 -21.85 17.17
CA ALA A 423 6.11 -22.58 17.13
C ALA A 423 6.03 -23.58 15.98
N ASP A 424 6.59 -23.24 14.79
CA ASP A 424 6.60 -24.13 13.61
C ASP A 424 7.35 -25.46 13.88
N LEU A 425 8.19 -25.52 14.92
CA LEU A 425 8.94 -26.71 15.35
C LEU A 425 8.28 -27.43 16.53
N MET A 426 7.20 -26.87 17.10
CA MET A 426 6.45 -27.43 18.24
C MET A 426 5.20 -28.18 17.75
N PRO A 427 4.57 -29.06 18.55
CA PRO A 427 3.32 -29.72 18.17
C PRO A 427 2.19 -28.67 17.98
N MET A 428 1.74 -28.49 16.75
CA MET A 428 0.81 -27.41 16.39
C MET A 428 -0.51 -27.46 17.15
N ASP A 429 -1.10 -28.65 17.29
CA ASP A 429 -2.40 -28.84 17.94
C ASP A 429 -2.36 -28.64 19.46
N GLN A 430 -1.18 -28.57 20.06
CA GLN A 430 -0.96 -28.48 21.51
C GLN A 430 -0.20 -27.20 21.89
N THR A 431 0.13 -26.38 20.92
CA THR A 431 0.89 -25.14 21.15
C THR A 431 0.01 -23.93 21.01
N ARG A 432 -0.09 -23.16 22.08
CA ARG A 432 -0.70 -21.83 22.06
C ARG A 432 0.35 -20.77 21.81
N CYS A 433 0.06 -19.86 20.89
CA CYS A 433 0.93 -18.73 20.54
C CYS A 433 0.31 -17.42 21.02
N ILE A 434 1.09 -16.59 21.71
CA ILE A 434 0.67 -15.22 22.07
C ILE A 434 1.53 -14.24 21.32
N GLU A 435 0.90 -13.32 20.63
CA GLU A 435 1.59 -12.28 19.86
C GLU A 435 0.82 -10.96 19.95
N VAL A 436 1.52 -9.87 20.21
CA VAL A 436 0.90 -8.54 20.35
C VAL A 436 0.61 -7.89 19.01
N SER A 437 1.38 -8.21 17.99
CA SER A 437 1.23 -7.66 16.64
C SER A 437 0.11 -8.35 15.89
N LYS A 438 -0.89 -7.58 15.46
CA LYS A 438 -2.01 -8.09 14.66
C LYS A 438 -1.54 -8.78 13.37
N LEU A 439 -0.57 -8.18 12.65
CA LEU A 439 0.00 -8.76 11.44
C LEU A 439 0.61 -10.13 11.70
N ARG A 440 1.43 -10.25 12.74
CA ARG A 440 2.10 -11.51 13.07
C ARG A 440 1.10 -12.56 13.58
N CYS A 441 0.06 -12.15 14.31
CA CYS A 441 -1.07 -13.03 14.62
C CYS A 441 -1.77 -13.55 13.38
N ASP A 442 -1.97 -12.70 12.36
CA ASP A 442 -2.58 -13.11 11.11
C ASP A 442 -1.70 -14.12 10.36
N VAL A 443 -0.36 -13.93 10.38
CA VAL A 443 0.60 -14.91 9.84
C VAL A 443 0.52 -16.23 10.58
N LEU A 444 0.52 -16.22 11.93
CA LEU A 444 0.40 -17.44 12.76
C LEU A 444 -0.91 -18.17 12.48
N THR A 445 -2.02 -17.44 12.39
CA THR A 445 -3.34 -18.00 12.06
C THR A 445 -3.36 -18.59 10.66
N ALA A 446 -2.74 -17.92 9.67
CA ALA A 446 -2.64 -18.41 8.30
C ALA A 446 -1.76 -19.68 8.18
N LYS A 447 -0.78 -19.85 9.06
CA LYS A 447 0.00 -21.08 9.21
C LYS A 447 -0.78 -22.21 9.89
N GLY A 448 -1.87 -21.91 10.59
CA GLY A 448 -2.71 -22.88 11.31
C GLY A 448 -2.46 -22.95 12.81
N HIS A 449 -1.65 -22.05 13.38
CA HIS A 449 -1.40 -21.99 14.83
C HIS A 449 -2.61 -21.44 15.61
N ASP A 450 -2.81 -21.91 16.86
CA ASP A 450 -3.72 -21.32 17.84
C ASP A 450 -3.11 -20.03 18.38
N ALA A 451 -3.37 -18.91 17.69
CA ALA A 451 -2.76 -17.61 17.97
C ALA A 451 -3.74 -16.64 18.65
N VAL A 452 -3.31 -16.07 19.78
CA VAL A 452 -4.03 -15.02 20.51
C VAL A 452 -3.33 -13.67 20.32
N CYS A 453 -4.05 -12.69 19.76
CA CYS A 453 -3.53 -11.35 19.53
C CYS A 453 -3.70 -10.48 20.77
N MET A 454 -2.72 -10.51 21.67
CA MET A 454 -2.75 -9.79 22.94
C MET A 454 -1.34 -9.56 23.47
N ASP A 455 -1.16 -8.52 24.31
CA ASP A 455 0.05 -8.39 25.11
C ASP A 455 0.22 -9.58 26.05
N PHE A 456 1.42 -10.19 26.08
CA PHE A 456 1.63 -11.42 26.82
C PHE A 456 1.45 -11.25 28.34
N ALA A 457 1.91 -10.13 28.93
CA ALA A 457 1.76 -9.92 30.36
C ALA A 457 0.28 -9.79 30.75
N ALA A 458 -0.48 -9.00 29.98
CA ALA A 458 -1.93 -8.87 30.17
C ALA A 458 -2.68 -10.18 29.97
N TRP A 459 -2.26 -10.99 28.97
CA TRP A 459 -2.85 -12.32 28.75
C TRP A 459 -2.53 -13.27 29.90
N ALA A 460 -1.29 -13.32 30.36
CA ALA A 460 -0.87 -14.20 31.46
C ALA A 460 -1.62 -13.92 32.77
N GLU A 461 -1.96 -12.64 33.03
CA GLU A 461 -2.78 -12.25 34.20
C GLU A 461 -4.26 -12.66 34.06
N SER A 462 -4.74 -12.85 32.83
CA SER A 462 -6.15 -13.14 32.54
C SER A 462 -6.49 -14.65 32.51
N VAL A 463 -5.47 -15.52 32.51
CA VAL A 463 -5.65 -16.98 32.37
C VAL A 463 -5.18 -17.74 33.61
N SER A 464 -5.82 -18.89 33.84
CA SER A 464 -5.40 -19.85 34.87
C SER A 464 -4.77 -21.11 34.28
N ASN A 465 -4.62 -21.16 32.94
CA ASN A 465 -4.03 -22.30 32.26
C ASN A 465 -2.56 -22.45 32.65
N GLN A 466 -2.11 -23.69 32.73
CA GLN A 466 -0.73 -24.04 32.98
C GLN A 466 -0.21 -24.91 31.83
N PHE A 467 1.11 -24.85 31.60
CA PHE A 467 1.76 -25.50 30.47
C PHE A 467 2.93 -26.36 30.93
N ASP A 468 3.15 -27.46 30.22
CA ASP A 468 4.27 -28.36 30.49
C ASP A 468 5.57 -27.87 29.88
N ARG A 469 5.47 -27.20 28.73
CA ARG A 469 6.62 -26.69 27.98
C ARG A 469 6.37 -25.27 27.51
N ILE A 470 7.28 -24.38 27.82
CA ILE A 470 7.27 -22.99 27.36
C ILE A 470 8.57 -22.69 26.63
N CYS A 471 8.48 -22.36 25.34
CA CYS A 471 9.61 -21.96 24.51
C CYS A 471 9.44 -20.50 24.11
N MET A 472 10.50 -19.66 24.24
CA MET A 472 10.34 -18.24 23.97
C MET A 472 11.61 -17.53 23.56
N ASN A 473 11.43 -16.47 22.74
CA ASN A 473 12.41 -15.43 22.48
C ASN A 473 11.77 -14.07 22.84
N PRO A 474 11.83 -13.63 24.11
CA PRO A 474 11.16 -12.43 24.55
C PRO A 474 11.83 -11.16 24.04
N PRO A 475 11.12 -10.00 23.97
CA PRO A 475 11.72 -8.72 23.61
C PRO A 475 12.76 -8.28 24.63
N PHE A 476 13.95 -7.84 24.16
CA PHE A 476 15.08 -7.46 25.06
C PHE A 476 15.03 -6.01 25.52
N ASP A 477 14.24 -5.15 24.85
CA ASP A 477 14.20 -3.72 25.13
C ASP A 477 13.76 -3.43 26.56
N ARG A 478 14.41 -2.44 27.18
CA ARG A 478 14.12 -1.94 28.54
C ARG A 478 13.94 -3.02 29.61
N GLY A 479 14.55 -4.21 29.42
CA GLY A 479 14.45 -5.30 30.40
C GLY A 479 13.11 -6.04 30.38
N GLN A 480 12.28 -5.90 29.33
CA GLN A 480 10.99 -6.59 29.20
C GLN A 480 11.12 -8.12 29.29
N TRP A 481 12.24 -8.67 28.82
CA TRP A 481 12.50 -10.11 28.92
C TRP A 481 12.37 -10.65 30.35
N GLN A 482 12.72 -9.86 31.38
CA GLN A 482 12.63 -10.26 32.80
C GLN A 482 11.17 -10.43 33.21
N ALA A 483 10.31 -9.49 32.87
CA ALA A 483 8.87 -9.60 33.13
C ALA A 483 8.27 -10.80 32.37
N HIS A 484 8.64 -10.96 31.10
CA HIS A 484 8.14 -12.06 30.27
C HIS A 484 8.52 -13.44 30.84
N ILE A 485 9.78 -13.67 31.23
CA ILE A 485 10.16 -14.97 31.80
C ILE A 485 9.52 -15.21 33.18
N THR A 486 9.28 -14.16 33.95
CA THR A 486 8.58 -14.28 35.26
C THR A 486 7.12 -14.69 35.06
N HIS A 487 6.39 -14.05 34.15
CA HIS A 487 5.02 -14.46 33.81
C HIS A 487 5.00 -15.86 33.23
N ALA A 488 5.92 -16.21 32.32
CA ALA A 488 6.02 -17.54 31.74
C ALA A 488 6.25 -18.62 32.82
N ALA A 489 7.16 -18.37 33.78
CA ALA A 489 7.44 -19.29 34.87
C ALA A 489 6.22 -19.50 35.80
N SER A 490 5.36 -18.48 35.98
CA SER A 490 4.12 -18.61 36.77
C SER A 490 3.10 -19.55 36.12
N LEU A 491 3.13 -19.67 34.79
CA LEU A 491 2.25 -20.52 34.00
C LEU A 491 2.75 -21.97 33.83
N LEU A 492 3.92 -22.34 34.40
CA LEU A 492 4.43 -23.70 34.34
C LEU A 492 3.69 -24.64 35.30
N ASN A 493 3.38 -25.84 34.83
CA ASN A 493 3.02 -26.97 35.65
C ASN A 493 4.16 -27.40 36.58
N ALA A 494 3.84 -28.15 37.64
CA ALA A 494 4.85 -28.91 38.37
C ALA A 494 5.52 -29.93 37.43
N GLY A 495 6.85 -30.01 37.40
CA GLY A 495 7.59 -30.79 36.43
C GLY A 495 7.71 -30.14 35.06
N GLY A 496 7.18 -28.92 34.89
CA GLY A 496 7.25 -28.18 33.63
C GLY A 496 8.62 -27.56 33.38
N ARG A 497 8.91 -27.25 32.10
CA ARG A 497 10.18 -26.69 31.64
C ARG A 497 9.97 -25.46 30.77
N LEU A 498 10.72 -24.40 31.09
CA LEU A 498 10.82 -23.17 30.30
C LEU A 498 12.18 -23.12 29.61
N VAL A 499 12.20 -22.86 28.31
CA VAL A 499 13.40 -22.61 27.52
C VAL A 499 13.32 -21.24 26.87
N ALA A 500 14.26 -20.35 27.21
CA ALA A 500 14.21 -18.96 26.78
C ALA A 500 15.56 -18.51 26.16
N ILE A 501 15.49 -17.81 25.04
CA ILE A 501 16.62 -17.04 24.49
C ILE A 501 16.71 -15.72 25.24
N LEU A 502 17.85 -15.44 25.85
CA LEU A 502 18.07 -14.26 26.68
C LEU A 502 19.34 -13.52 26.29
N PRO A 503 19.48 -12.22 26.59
CA PRO A 503 20.74 -11.50 26.42
C PRO A 503 21.87 -12.19 27.20
N SER A 504 23.08 -12.21 26.66
CA SER A 504 24.26 -12.84 27.30
C SER A 504 24.53 -12.29 28.71
N SER A 505 24.12 -11.04 29.00
CA SER A 505 24.21 -10.42 30.31
C SER A 505 23.35 -11.08 31.39
N ALA A 506 22.41 -11.96 31.02
CA ALA A 506 21.58 -12.73 31.96
C ALA A 506 22.33 -13.97 32.52
N LYS A 507 23.37 -14.44 31.81
CA LYS A 507 24.10 -15.69 32.16
C LYS A 507 24.64 -15.66 33.59
N GLY A 508 24.36 -16.72 34.32
CA GLY A 508 24.85 -16.91 35.69
C GLY A 508 24.09 -16.12 36.75
N LYS A 509 23.04 -15.38 36.38
CA LYS A 509 22.15 -14.70 37.35
C LYS A 509 21.02 -15.64 37.76
N ASP A 510 20.53 -15.50 38.96
CA ASP A 510 19.28 -16.12 39.45
C ASP A 510 18.09 -15.29 38.93
N VAL A 511 17.70 -15.57 37.65
CA VAL A 511 16.63 -14.80 36.97
C VAL A 511 15.23 -15.31 37.26
N LEU A 512 15.10 -16.55 37.76
CA LEU A 512 13.85 -17.21 38.17
C LEU A 512 14.07 -17.95 39.49
N PRO A 513 14.04 -17.25 40.63
CA PRO A 513 14.24 -17.86 41.94
C PRO A 513 13.30 -19.04 42.20
N GLY A 514 13.84 -20.16 42.63
CA GLY A 514 13.07 -21.38 42.91
C GLY A 514 12.99 -22.39 41.79
N LEU A 515 13.47 -22.06 40.57
CA LEU A 515 13.61 -23.01 39.46
C LEU A 515 15.08 -23.45 39.32
N ALA A 516 15.30 -24.68 38.86
CA ALA A 516 16.64 -25.14 38.52
C ALA A 516 17.11 -24.56 37.19
N HIS A 517 18.27 -23.91 37.14
CA HIS A 517 18.76 -23.23 35.93
C HIS A 517 19.90 -23.99 35.28
N GLN A 518 19.80 -24.15 33.95
CA GLN A 518 20.90 -24.59 33.08
C GLN A 518 21.12 -23.56 31.97
N TRP A 519 22.38 -23.21 31.70
CA TRP A 519 22.74 -22.18 30.72
C TRP A 519 23.52 -22.76 29.54
N HIS A 520 23.12 -22.42 28.32
CA HIS A 520 23.82 -22.78 27.08
C HIS A 520 24.30 -21.53 26.33
N GLY A 521 25.43 -21.60 25.69
CA GLY A 521 26.04 -20.48 24.96
C GLY A 521 27.15 -19.78 25.76
N PRO A 522 27.62 -18.60 25.35
CA PRO A 522 26.98 -17.63 24.46
C PRO A 522 26.92 -18.01 22.97
N PHE A 523 26.01 -17.40 22.24
CA PHE A 523 25.83 -17.48 20.79
C PHE A 523 25.92 -16.05 20.23
N ASP A 524 27.01 -15.75 19.50
CA ASP A 524 27.29 -14.41 19.02
C ASP A 524 26.76 -14.22 17.59
N ASN A 525 26.26 -12.99 17.29
CA ASN A 525 25.90 -12.55 15.93
C ASN A 525 24.95 -13.49 15.17
N GLN A 526 24.01 -14.11 15.87
CA GLN A 526 23.06 -15.03 15.25
C GLN A 526 21.89 -14.32 14.54
N PHE A 527 21.54 -13.11 14.99
CA PHE A 527 20.40 -12.36 14.45
C PHE A 527 20.82 -11.47 13.28
N ALA A 528 20.10 -11.55 12.17
CA ALA A 528 20.35 -10.70 11.00
C ALA A 528 20.16 -9.21 11.37
N GLY A 529 21.17 -8.39 11.07
CA GLY A 529 21.12 -6.93 11.30
C GLY A 529 21.32 -6.48 12.75
N ALA A 530 21.62 -7.41 13.69
CA ALA A 530 21.91 -7.05 15.08
C ALA A 530 23.16 -7.77 15.61
N SER A 531 24.14 -7.01 16.13
CA SER A 531 25.32 -7.55 16.82
C SER A 531 24.95 -7.83 18.28
N VAL A 532 24.18 -8.89 18.52
CA VAL A 532 23.74 -9.31 19.85
C VAL A 532 24.29 -10.67 20.20
N SER A 533 24.87 -10.80 21.40
CA SER A 533 25.24 -12.07 22.00
C SER A 533 24.12 -12.57 22.90
N VAL A 534 23.66 -13.80 22.69
CA VAL A 534 22.55 -14.40 23.44
C VAL A 534 22.97 -15.70 24.12
N VAL A 535 22.22 -16.09 25.11
CA VAL A 535 22.30 -17.38 25.81
C VAL A 535 20.93 -18.05 25.83
N ILE A 536 20.89 -19.35 26.00
CA ILE A 536 19.64 -20.09 26.22
C ILE A 536 19.61 -20.49 27.69
N LEU A 537 18.52 -20.12 28.37
CA LEU A 537 18.16 -20.57 29.69
C LEU A 537 17.23 -21.78 29.58
N VAL A 538 17.54 -22.85 30.28
CA VAL A 538 16.59 -23.92 30.61
C VAL A 538 16.26 -23.81 32.09
N ALA A 539 14.99 -23.70 32.43
CA ALA A 539 14.53 -23.58 33.82
C ALA A 539 13.46 -24.63 34.10
N ASP A 540 13.72 -25.50 35.07
CA ASP A 540 12.82 -26.61 35.46
C ASP A 540 12.10 -26.27 36.77
N LYS A 541 10.78 -26.41 36.76
CA LYS A 541 9.93 -26.31 37.96
C LYS A 541 9.77 -27.70 38.58
N LYS A 542 10.22 -27.81 39.82
CA LYS A 542 10.12 -29.04 40.59
C LYS A 542 8.65 -29.36 40.99
#